data_29b162c0bb80a8b841379b9e86448d52
#
_entry.id   29b162c0bb80a8b841379b9e86448d52
#
_cell.length_a   1.000
_cell.length_b   1.000
_cell.length_c   1.000
_cell.angle_alpha   90.00
_cell.angle_beta   90.00
_cell.angle_gamma   90.00
#
_symmetry.space_group_name_H-M   'P 1'
#
loop_
_entity.id
_entity.type
_entity.pdbx_description
1 polymer ?
#
loop_
_entity_poly.entity_id
_entity_poly.type
_entity_poly.pdbx_seq_one_letter_code
_entity_poly.pdbx_strand_id
1 'polypeptide(L)'
;MKRFALLAVLIVGCSGPLAATAEQLGGSSPTPHEEAGAQDDSGVVADSGVVQDSGVVQDSGVDGGSTLVVATDIVISEIALFQGVKVPIMKDGVVAKSTYAPIVAGRPGLLRIYVKPSATFQPRELTAELALTTPNGTSVRRTTMVVSTSSSDEALASSINFTIAAEDLVAGNSSFKLRVLGAPSTVSSTTLPAQYPADLSDAALVAVGSGKLSIVLVPVRYYADGSGRLPDTSAATIEKYRAAFFENYPVAAVDLSVRTAPMPWSAQISSIEQWRDVLNQVTALRTQDGVASDVYYMGIFQPTAAYATYAGAAGGLAWRLTSTDTNFRAGVALAYTSDAWAFPHNIRAAMHEMAHLHGRAHVNNTGTNPSCSTPSDVDASFPYGGDGTIGTWGYGLLDKKLYDPSTYTDLMGYCLDYRWVSDYTFGALLTRLQTVSPVTKGLALPGGEYRFVQIGTNGSLRWGQTVDFPTMPSNNPTTVRAVDSNGQIRNITGYYYPYGDDVGAMLLVRKSDVSGKRLELDIQGSTRTLAYQ
;
A
#
# COMPACT_ATOMS: atom_id res chain seq x y z
N MET A 1 43.27 22.99 18.14
CA MET A 1 43.73 22.18 17.00
C MET A 1 43.22 20.77 17.19
N LYS A 2 42.05 20.45 16.64
CA LYS A 2 41.52 19.08 16.54
C LYS A 2 41.16 18.85 15.06
N ARG A 3 41.87 17.92 14.46
CA ARG A 3 41.71 17.52 13.06
C ARG A 3 40.41 16.71 12.95
N PHE A 4 39.45 17.16 12.14
CA PHE A 4 38.34 16.37 11.69
C PHE A 4 38.78 15.58 10.45
N ALA A 5 38.72 14.27 10.56
CA ALA A 5 38.88 13.37 9.44
C ALA A 5 37.59 13.37 8.61
N LEU A 6 37.71 13.68 7.34
CA LEU A 6 36.64 13.59 6.34
C LEU A 6 36.44 12.10 6.01
N LEU A 7 35.34 11.52 6.46
CA LEU A 7 34.92 10.19 6.04
C LEU A 7 34.08 10.35 4.77
N ALA A 8 34.64 9.99 3.65
CA ALA A 8 33.90 9.89 2.38
C ALA A 8 33.00 8.66 2.45
N VAL A 9 31.68 8.88 2.60
CA VAL A 9 30.67 7.82 2.46
C VAL A 9 30.46 7.61 0.96
N LEU A 10 30.96 6.49 0.44
CA LEU A 10 30.56 5.97 -0.87
C LEU A 10 29.08 5.54 -0.77
N ILE A 11 28.23 6.21 -1.52
CA ILE A 11 26.85 5.80 -1.76
C ILE A 11 26.92 4.63 -2.76
N VAL A 12 26.80 3.41 -2.27
CA VAL A 12 26.56 2.22 -3.11
C VAL A 12 25.05 2.14 -3.31
N GLY A 13 24.61 2.58 -4.48
CA GLY A 13 23.24 2.30 -4.94
C GLY A 13 23.02 0.79 -5.01
N CYS A 14 21.82 0.32 -4.70
CA CYS A 14 21.41 -1.07 -4.86
C CYS A 14 21.45 -1.51 -6.33
N SER A 15 22.61 -1.87 -6.82
CA SER A 15 22.81 -2.51 -8.10
C SER A 15 23.95 -3.53 -7.95
N GLY A 16 23.59 -4.75 -7.58
CA GLY A 16 24.47 -5.90 -7.66
C GLY A 16 23.67 -7.13 -8.00
N PRO A 17 23.99 -7.82 -9.12
CA PRO A 17 23.50 -9.16 -9.31
C PRO A 17 24.26 -10.09 -8.35
N LEU A 18 23.56 -10.73 -7.44
CA LEU A 18 24.09 -11.88 -6.73
C LEU A 18 24.27 -13.01 -7.76
N ALA A 19 25.49 -13.20 -8.19
CA ALA A 19 25.91 -14.40 -8.91
C ALA A 19 25.78 -15.57 -7.93
N ALA A 20 24.80 -16.42 -8.15
CA ALA A 20 24.72 -17.72 -7.49
C ALA A 20 25.79 -18.62 -8.08
N THR A 21 26.83 -18.93 -7.32
CA THR A 21 27.76 -20.01 -7.61
C THR A 21 27.04 -21.32 -7.34
N ALA A 22 26.82 -22.10 -8.41
CA ALA A 22 26.36 -23.48 -8.32
C ALA A 22 27.50 -24.36 -7.82
N GLU A 23 27.41 -24.85 -6.59
CA GLU A 23 28.17 -26.03 -6.17
C GLU A 23 27.40 -27.30 -6.52
N GLN A 24 28.08 -28.13 -7.31
CA GLN A 24 27.65 -29.47 -7.69
C GLN A 24 27.62 -30.40 -6.48
N LEU A 25 26.48 -31.01 -6.23
CA LEU A 25 26.46 -32.34 -5.58
C LEU A 25 25.61 -33.26 -6.45
N GLY A 26 26.29 -34.30 -6.92
CA GLY A 26 25.74 -35.34 -7.78
C GLY A 26 24.83 -36.32 -7.03
N GLY A 27 23.93 -36.94 -7.76
CA GLY A 27 23.14 -38.07 -7.29
C GLY A 27 21.99 -38.45 -8.23
N SER A 28 22.32 -39.33 -9.19
CA SER A 28 21.50 -40.40 -9.78
C SER A 28 20.03 -40.17 -10.15
N SER A 29 19.79 -40.21 -11.45
CA SER A 29 18.49 -40.48 -12.11
C SER A 29 18.03 -41.94 -11.89
N PRO A 30 16.71 -42.17 -12.01
CA PRO A 30 16.24 -43.35 -12.75
C PRO A 30 15.39 -42.97 -13.99
N THR A 31 15.58 -43.76 -15.00
CA THR A 31 15.04 -43.78 -16.33
C THR A 31 13.54 -44.10 -16.40
N PRO A 32 12.91 -43.84 -17.56
CA PRO A 32 11.46 -43.80 -17.71
C PRO A 32 10.88 -45.18 -18.09
N HIS A 33 9.62 -45.39 -17.74
CA HIS A 33 8.77 -46.44 -18.36
C HIS A 33 7.73 -45.80 -19.29
N GLU A 34 7.72 -46.32 -20.48
CA GLU A 34 6.79 -46.11 -21.58
C GLU A 34 5.44 -46.85 -21.38
N GLU A 35 4.49 -46.34 -22.15
CA GLU A 35 3.29 -46.92 -22.76
C GLU A 35 1.98 -46.73 -21.99
N ALA A 36 0.85 -46.47 -22.58
CA ALA A 36 0.32 -46.23 -23.93
C ALA A 36 -1.17 -45.94 -23.76
N GLY A 37 -1.79 -45.27 -24.71
CA GLY A 37 -3.23 -45.40 -24.88
C GLY A 37 -4.00 -44.08 -25.00
N ALA A 38 -4.21 -43.69 -26.25
CA ALA A 38 -5.12 -42.64 -26.68
C ALA A 38 -6.59 -43.01 -26.40
N GLN A 39 -7.37 -41.98 -26.02
CA GLN A 39 -8.72 -41.80 -26.62
C GLN A 39 -9.15 -40.34 -26.45
N ASP A 40 -9.51 -39.76 -27.61
CA ASP A 40 -10.27 -38.52 -27.75
C ASP A 40 -11.61 -38.63 -27.01
N ASP A 41 -11.96 -37.59 -26.28
CA ASP A 41 -13.37 -37.20 -26.18
C ASP A 41 -13.50 -35.68 -25.97
N SER A 42 -14.10 -35.06 -26.97
CA SER A 42 -14.45 -33.66 -27.05
C SER A 42 -15.69 -33.40 -26.21
N GLY A 43 -15.48 -32.76 -25.05
CA GLY A 43 -16.55 -32.28 -24.18
C GLY A 43 -16.33 -30.86 -23.74
N VAL A 44 -16.87 -29.90 -24.48
CA VAL A 44 -16.99 -28.51 -24.04
C VAL A 44 -17.98 -28.46 -22.88
N VAL A 45 -17.50 -28.24 -21.66
CA VAL A 45 -18.34 -27.86 -20.53
C VAL A 45 -17.94 -26.47 -20.12
N ALA A 46 -18.81 -25.52 -20.43
CA ALA A 46 -18.77 -24.19 -19.82
C ALA A 46 -19.17 -24.32 -18.35
N ASP A 47 -18.21 -24.23 -17.45
CA ASP A 47 -18.50 -24.11 -16.02
C ASP A 47 -18.45 -22.63 -15.61
N SER A 48 -19.63 -22.02 -15.61
CA SER A 48 -19.93 -20.75 -14.98
C SER A 48 -20.41 -20.99 -13.54
N GLY A 49 -19.52 -21.45 -12.69
CA GLY A 49 -19.77 -21.63 -11.26
C GLY A 49 -19.59 -20.34 -10.49
N VAL A 50 -20.57 -19.45 -10.55
CA VAL A 50 -20.76 -18.41 -9.54
C VAL A 50 -21.18 -19.13 -8.25
N VAL A 51 -20.26 -19.25 -7.29
CA VAL A 51 -20.62 -19.66 -5.94
C VAL A 51 -21.30 -18.47 -5.27
N GLN A 52 -22.62 -18.46 -5.37
CA GLN A 52 -23.50 -17.57 -4.63
C GLN A 52 -23.70 -18.21 -3.24
N ASP A 53 -22.85 -17.82 -2.26
CA ASP A 53 -23.10 -18.14 -0.85
C ASP A 53 -24.07 -17.09 -0.29
N SER A 54 -25.35 -17.35 -0.45
CA SER A 54 -26.46 -16.66 0.20
C SER A 54 -27.33 -17.68 0.93
N GLY A 55 -26.74 -18.31 1.94
CA GLY A 55 -27.44 -19.18 2.87
C GLY A 55 -28.04 -18.39 4.03
N VAL A 56 -29.12 -17.66 3.82
CA VAL A 56 -30.05 -17.33 4.90
C VAL A 56 -30.81 -18.61 5.18
N VAL A 57 -30.32 -19.39 6.14
CA VAL A 57 -31.09 -20.53 6.67
C VAL A 57 -32.16 -19.95 7.61
N GLN A 58 -33.37 -19.86 7.12
CA GLN A 58 -34.56 -19.67 7.95
C GLN A 58 -34.84 -21.02 8.60
N ASP A 59 -34.38 -21.20 9.84
CA ASP A 59 -34.62 -22.39 10.62
C ASP A 59 -36.09 -22.42 11.12
N SER A 60 -36.89 -23.27 10.48
CA SER A 60 -38.21 -23.70 10.98
C SER A 60 -38.14 -25.19 11.29
N GLY A 61 -37.35 -25.55 12.31
CA GLY A 61 -37.26 -26.91 12.84
C GLY A 61 -37.30 -26.88 14.37
N VAL A 62 -38.40 -27.35 14.94
CA VAL A 62 -38.48 -27.65 16.36
C VAL A 62 -37.71 -28.94 16.58
N ASP A 63 -36.42 -28.84 16.83
CA ASP A 63 -35.61 -29.91 17.38
C ASP A 63 -35.45 -29.68 18.90
N GLY A 64 -35.63 -30.74 19.67
CA GLY A 64 -35.42 -30.76 21.12
C GLY A 64 -33.98 -30.52 21.55
N GLY A 65 -33.35 -29.46 21.02
CA GLY A 65 -32.00 -29.03 21.29
C GLY A 65 -31.88 -28.37 22.65
N SER A 66 -30.90 -28.74 23.43
CA SER A 66 -30.56 -28.12 24.71
C SER A 66 -30.43 -26.60 24.53
N THR A 67 -31.16 -25.83 25.36
CA THR A 67 -31.13 -24.37 25.31
C THR A 67 -29.71 -23.89 25.55
N LEU A 68 -29.07 -23.26 24.51
CA LEU A 68 -27.75 -22.66 24.65
C LEU A 68 -27.84 -21.44 25.58
N VAL A 69 -26.90 -21.35 26.51
CA VAL A 69 -26.75 -20.22 27.45
C VAL A 69 -25.39 -19.55 27.28
N VAL A 70 -25.24 -18.33 27.78
CA VAL A 70 -23.93 -17.68 27.79
C VAL A 70 -22.94 -18.53 28.58
N ALA A 71 -21.82 -18.85 27.96
CA ALA A 71 -20.80 -19.69 28.59
C ALA A 71 -20.17 -18.97 29.80
N THR A 72 -19.94 -19.69 30.89
CA THR A 72 -19.48 -19.14 32.19
C THR A 72 -18.08 -19.59 32.58
N ASP A 73 -17.48 -20.48 31.80
CA ASP A 73 -16.13 -21.04 32.00
C ASP A 73 -15.11 -20.62 30.93
N ILE A 74 -15.45 -19.59 30.22
CA ILE A 74 -14.63 -18.96 29.18
C ILE A 74 -14.87 -17.45 29.16
N VAL A 75 -13.87 -16.66 28.85
CA VAL A 75 -13.97 -15.20 28.67
C VAL A 75 -13.61 -14.79 27.27
N ILE A 76 -14.18 -13.70 26.78
CA ILE A 76 -13.73 -12.99 25.59
C ILE A 76 -12.57 -12.10 26.03
N SER A 77 -11.34 -12.44 25.61
CA SER A 77 -10.13 -11.70 25.98
C SER A 77 -9.85 -10.53 25.06
N GLU A 78 -10.19 -10.66 23.77
CA GLU A 78 -10.00 -9.58 22.81
C GLU A 78 -11.04 -9.67 21.67
N ILE A 79 -11.39 -8.52 21.11
CA ILE A 79 -12.15 -8.39 19.86
C ILE A 79 -11.36 -7.43 18.97
N ALA A 80 -11.02 -7.86 17.75
CA ALA A 80 -10.30 -7.05 16.78
C ALA A 80 -10.88 -7.22 15.37
N LEU A 81 -10.93 -6.15 14.60
CA LEU A 81 -11.28 -6.16 13.18
C LEU A 81 -10.00 -6.07 12.34
N PHE A 82 -9.88 -6.92 11.35
CA PHE A 82 -8.75 -6.94 10.41
C PHE A 82 -9.20 -6.44 9.04
N GLN A 83 -8.57 -5.39 8.55
CA GLN A 83 -8.83 -4.79 7.23
C GLN A 83 -7.54 -4.49 6.46
N GLY A 84 -6.60 -5.41 6.43
CA GLY A 84 -5.21 -5.24 6.03
C GLY A 84 -4.31 -5.24 7.26
N VAL A 85 -4.72 -4.57 8.33
CA VAL A 85 -4.05 -4.52 9.63
C VAL A 85 -5.03 -4.83 10.76
N LYS A 86 -4.53 -5.30 11.89
CA LYS A 86 -5.32 -5.55 13.11
C LYS A 86 -5.74 -4.22 13.74
N VAL A 87 -7.04 -4.02 13.92
CA VAL A 87 -7.62 -2.88 14.64
C VAL A 87 -8.34 -3.40 15.89
N PRO A 88 -7.76 -3.25 17.10
CA PRO A 88 -8.39 -3.71 18.32
C PRO A 88 -9.64 -2.88 18.64
N ILE A 89 -10.69 -3.56 19.11
CA ILE A 89 -11.97 -2.96 19.52
C ILE A 89 -12.15 -3.10 21.03
N MET A 90 -11.81 -4.26 21.58
CA MET A 90 -11.90 -4.55 23.01
C MET A 90 -10.72 -5.41 23.42
N LYS A 91 -10.18 -5.17 24.61
CA LYS A 91 -9.20 -6.04 25.27
C LYS A 91 -9.52 -6.14 26.76
N ASP A 92 -9.57 -7.37 27.28
CA ASP A 92 -9.85 -7.69 28.68
C ASP A 92 -11.10 -6.97 29.24
N GLY A 93 -12.18 -6.90 28.43
CA GLY A 93 -13.46 -6.29 28.78
C GLY A 93 -13.50 -4.75 28.63
N VAL A 94 -12.39 -4.12 28.30
CA VAL A 94 -12.27 -2.66 28.15
C VAL A 94 -12.19 -2.28 26.67
N VAL A 95 -12.83 -1.16 26.30
CA VAL A 95 -12.71 -0.61 24.93
C VAL A 95 -11.25 -0.38 24.60
N ALA A 96 -10.78 -0.99 23.53
CA ALA A 96 -9.46 -0.79 22.98
C ALA A 96 -9.55 0.10 21.73
N LYS A 97 -8.45 0.78 21.42
CA LYS A 97 -8.31 1.59 20.20
C LYS A 97 -6.93 1.38 19.60
N SER A 98 -6.85 1.28 18.29
CA SER A 98 -5.59 1.39 17.60
C SER A 98 -5.06 2.82 17.74
N THR A 99 -3.75 2.95 17.90
CA THR A 99 -3.07 4.24 17.93
C THR A 99 -3.05 4.88 16.55
N TYR A 100 -2.96 4.07 15.50
CA TYR A 100 -2.71 4.55 14.14
C TYR A 100 -3.83 4.25 13.16
N ALA A 101 -4.25 2.99 13.05
CA ALA A 101 -5.19 2.56 12.02
C ALA A 101 -6.65 2.55 12.54
N PRO A 102 -7.57 3.34 11.97
CA PRO A 102 -8.99 3.20 12.26
C PRO A 102 -9.65 2.12 11.39
N ILE A 103 -10.88 1.75 11.73
CA ILE A 103 -11.76 0.92 10.89
C ILE A 103 -12.20 1.74 9.68
N VAL A 104 -12.08 1.16 8.48
CA VAL A 104 -12.42 1.81 7.21
C VAL A 104 -13.84 1.43 6.77
N ALA A 105 -14.69 2.41 6.57
CA ALA A 105 -16.04 2.23 6.08
C ALA A 105 -16.08 1.77 4.61
N GLY A 106 -17.03 0.92 4.27
CA GLY A 106 -17.18 0.38 2.93
C GLY A 106 -16.09 -0.61 2.51
N ARG A 107 -15.22 -1.02 3.44
CA ARG A 107 -14.19 -2.03 3.23
C ARG A 107 -14.53 -3.28 4.03
N PRO A 108 -14.56 -4.49 3.44
CA PRO A 108 -14.83 -5.71 4.19
C PRO A 108 -13.76 -5.96 5.25
N GLY A 109 -14.05 -6.84 6.22
CA GLY A 109 -13.11 -7.17 7.28
C GLY A 109 -13.33 -8.56 7.85
N LEU A 110 -12.35 -9.01 8.64
CA LEU A 110 -12.43 -10.20 9.46
C LEU A 110 -12.52 -9.77 10.93
N LEU A 111 -13.66 -9.99 11.57
CA LEU A 111 -13.82 -9.78 13.01
C LEU A 111 -13.36 -11.05 13.72
N ARG A 112 -12.29 -10.95 14.49
CA ARG A 112 -11.73 -12.03 15.29
C ARG A 112 -12.10 -11.84 16.75
N ILE A 113 -12.64 -12.90 17.36
CA ILE A 113 -13.02 -12.94 18.76
C ILE A 113 -12.08 -13.93 19.44
N TYR A 114 -11.23 -13.40 20.30
CA TYR A 114 -10.25 -14.18 21.05
C TYR A 114 -10.87 -14.60 22.37
N VAL A 115 -10.75 -15.87 22.67
CA VAL A 115 -11.32 -16.46 23.88
C VAL A 115 -10.21 -17.07 24.74
N LYS A 116 -10.45 -17.05 26.06
CA LYS A 116 -9.57 -17.65 27.05
C LYS A 116 -10.40 -18.58 27.96
N PRO A 117 -10.29 -19.89 27.75
CA PRO A 117 -10.91 -20.87 28.61
C PRO A 117 -10.35 -20.83 30.04
N SER A 118 -11.16 -21.16 31.02
CA SER A 118 -10.74 -21.38 32.41
C SER A 118 -9.93 -22.68 32.57
N ALA A 119 -9.26 -22.85 33.70
CA ALA A 119 -8.49 -24.05 33.96
C ALA A 119 -9.31 -25.34 34.01
N THR A 120 -10.61 -25.22 34.27
CA THR A 120 -11.57 -26.35 34.36
C THR A 120 -12.37 -26.54 33.09
N PHE A 121 -12.13 -25.73 32.06
CA PHE A 121 -12.84 -25.83 30.79
C PHE A 121 -12.59 -27.18 30.11
N GLN A 122 -13.68 -27.79 29.64
CA GLN A 122 -13.57 -29.00 28.82
C GLN A 122 -13.76 -28.63 27.33
N PRO A 123 -12.91 -29.13 26.43
CA PRO A 123 -13.07 -28.90 25.01
C PRO A 123 -14.45 -29.23 24.50
N ARG A 124 -15.11 -28.26 23.84
CA ARG A 124 -16.46 -28.44 23.30
C ARG A 124 -16.78 -27.42 22.23
N GLU A 125 -17.82 -27.68 21.49
CA GLU A 125 -18.38 -26.72 20.55
C GLU A 125 -19.06 -25.56 21.28
N LEU A 126 -18.76 -24.34 20.84
CA LEU A 126 -19.39 -23.10 21.28
C LEU A 126 -19.95 -22.36 20.07
N THR A 127 -21.06 -21.67 20.26
CA THR A 127 -21.71 -20.83 19.25
C THR A 127 -21.49 -19.37 19.61
N ALA A 128 -20.77 -18.61 18.78
CA ALA A 128 -20.78 -17.16 18.90
C ALA A 128 -21.95 -16.55 18.13
N GLU A 129 -22.60 -15.59 18.75
CA GLU A 129 -23.70 -14.83 18.20
C GLU A 129 -23.32 -13.34 18.17
N LEU A 130 -23.28 -12.78 16.98
CA LEU A 130 -22.99 -11.38 16.71
C LEU A 130 -24.28 -10.69 16.24
N ALA A 131 -24.79 -9.74 17.02
CA ALA A 131 -25.82 -8.80 16.58
C ALA A 131 -25.15 -7.51 16.15
N LEU A 132 -25.24 -7.18 14.88
CA LEU A 132 -24.64 -5.98 14.26
C LEU A 132 -25.77 -5.05 13.84
N THR A 133 -25.77 -3.83 14.40
CA THR A 133 -26.73 -2.78 14.09
C THR A 133 -26.05 -1.69 13.25
N THR A 134 -26.61 -1.41 12.10
CA THR A 134 -26.20 -0.36 11.18
C THR A 134 -27.40 0.58 10.91
N PRO A 135 -27.22 1.71 10.24
CA PRO A 135 -28.35 2.53 9.78
C PRO A 135 -29.37 1.78 8.92
N ASN A 136 -28.98 0.66 8.32
CA ASN A 136 -29.82 -0.19 7.47
C ASN A 136 -30.62 -1.24 8.25
N GLY A 137 -30.41 -1.34 9.55
CA GLY A 137 -31.08 -2.30 10.44
C GLY A 137 -30.12 -3.18 11.24
N THR A 138 -30.69 -4.13 11.96
CA THR A 138 -29.93 -5.10 12.78
C THR A 138 -29.91 -6.47 12.12
N SER A 139 -28.72 -7.06 11.97
CA SER A 139 -28.51 -8.43 11.54
C SER A 139 -27.94 -9.28 12.68
N VAL A 140 -28.37 -10.53 12.78
CA VAL A 140 -27.83 -11.49 13.77
C VAL A 140 -27.15 -12.61 12.99
N ARG A 141 -25.91 -12.87 13.33
CA ARG A 141 -25.06 -13.90 12.70
C ARG A 141 -24.56 -14.87 13.75
N ARG A 142 -24.41 -16.13 13.36
CA ARG A 142 -23.91 -17.17 14.25
C ARG A 142 -22.80 -17.94 13.54
N THR A 143 -21.80 -18.36 14.31
CA THR A 143 -20.76 -19.28 13.89
C THR A 143 -20.41 -20.20 15.03
N THR A 144 -20.02 -21.43 14.72
CA THR A 144 -19.64 -22.45 15.72
C THR A 144 -18.17 -22.78 15.60
N MET A 145 -17.54 -23.10 16.72
CA MET A 145 -16.16 -23.54 16.78
C MET A 145 -15.94 -24.47 17.97
N VAL A 146 -15.17 -25.53 17.79
CA VAL A 146 -14.69 -26.33 18.94
C VAL A 146 -13.54 -25.55 19.59
N VAL A 147 -13.77 -25.12 20.83
CA VAL A 147 -12.76 -24.44 21.64
C VAL A 147 -12.06 -25.48 22.51
N SER A 148 -10.74 -25.50 22.49
CA SER A 148 -9.92 -26.36 23.33
C SER A 148 -8.82 -25.61 24.10
N THR A 149 -8.35 -24.48 23.56
CA THR A 149 -7.26 -23.67 24.11
C THR A 149 -7.55 -22.20 23.96
N SER A 150 -6.72 -21.35 24.56
CA SER A 150 -6.77 -19.90 24.35
C SER A 150 -6.44 -19.53 22.90
N SER A 151 -7.12 -18.51 22.40
CA SER A 151 -6.85 -17.95 21.08
C SER A 151 -5.50 -17.24 21.03
N SER A 152 -4.86 -17.27 19.85
CA SER A 152 -3.63 -16.52 19.55
C SER A 152 -3.76 -15.77 18.23
N ASP A 153 -2.92 -14.75 18.04
CA ASP A 153 -2.86 -14.02 16.77
C ASP A 153 -2.35 -14.89 15.62
N GLU A 154 -1.42 -15.81 15.89
CA GLU A 154 -0.74 -16.65 14.92
C GLU A 154 -1.65 -17.63 14.19
N ALA A 155 -2.75 -18.03 14.80
CA ALA A 155 -3.62 -19.06 14.28
C ALA A 155 -5.06 -18.55 14.09
N LEU A 156 -5.50 -18.43 12.84
CA LEU A 156 -6.90 -18.07 12.53
C LEU A 156 -7.90 -19.04 13.14
N ALA A 157 -7.58 -20.32 13.13
CA ALA A 157 -8.46 -21.38 13.66
C ALA A 157 -8.55 -21.39 15.19
N SER A 158 -7.70 -20.63 15.90
CA SER A 158 -7.76 -20.52 17.36
C SER A 158 -8.80 -19.52 17.86
N SER A 159 -9.28 -18.63 17.01
CA SER A 159 -10.27 -17.58 17.32
C SER A 159 -11.60 -17.85 16.62
N ILE A 160 -12.69 -17.31 17.20
CA ILE A 160 -14.00 -17.34 16.54
C ILE A 160 -14.03 -16.17 15.55
N ASN A 161 -14.39 -16.45 14.30
CA ASN A 161 -14.21 -15.50 13.21
C ASN A 161 -15.53 -15.21 12.49
N PHE A 162 -15.81 -13.91 12.25
CA PHE A 162 -16.90 -13.47 11.39
C PHE A 162 -16.36 -12.67 10.22
N THR A 163 -16.77 -13.02 9.02
CA THR A 163 -16.59 -12.14 7.87
C THR A 163 -17.61 -10.99 7.97
N ILE A 164 -17.11 -9.75 7.96
CA ILE A 164 -17.92 -8.54 7.95
C ILE A 164 -17.89 -7.99 6.52
N ALA A 165 -19.07 -7.87 5.92
CA ALA A 165 -19.20 -7.38 4.56
C ALA A 165 -18.96 -5.84 4.49
N ALA A 166 -18.65 -5.32 3.31
CA ALA A 166 -18.38 -3.91 3.12
C ALA A 166 -19.57 -3.03 3.48
N GLU A 167 -20.77 -3.47 3.14
CA GLU A 167 -22.05 -2.81 3.43
C GLU A 167 -22.43 -2.76 4.92
N ASP A 168 -21.80 -3.59 5.74
CA ASP A 168 -21.99 -3.60 7.18
C ASP A 168 -21.13 -2.56 7.92
N LEU A 169 -20.06 -2.11 7.28
CA LEU A 169 -19.13 -1.12 7.84
C LEU A 169 -19.46 0.27 7.29
N VAL A 170 -20.53 0.83 7.81
CA VAL A 170 -21.02 2.15 7.44
C VAL A 170 -20.28 3.22 8.25
N ALA A 171 -19.90 4.33 7.60
CA ALA A 171 -19.31 5.46 8.31
C ALA A 171 -20.27 6.05 9.35
N GLY A 172 -19.80 6.25 10.57
CA GLY A 172 -20.58 6.82 11.67
C GLY A 172 -21.12 5.76 12.64
N ASN A 173 -22.41 5.80 12.89
CA ASN A 173 -23.03 5.10 14.00
C ASN A 173 -23.44 3.65 13.66
N SER A 174 -22.49 2.74 13.75
CA SER A 174 -22.79 1.30 13.85
C SER A 174 -22.49 0.81 15.26
N SER A 175 -23.16 -0.24 15.68
CA SER A 175 -22.95 -0.87 16.99
C SER A 175 -23.07 -2.38 16.89
N PHE A 176 -22.55 -3.08 17.88
CA PHE A 176 -22.67 -4.53 17.95
C PHE A 176 -22.81 -5.04 19.37
N LYS A 177 -23.32 -6.27 19.47
CA LYS A 177 -23.36 -7.11 20.69
C LYS A 177 -22.83 -8.47 20.32
N LEU A 178 -22.10 -9.08 21.23
CA LEU A 178 -21.49 -10.39 21.01
C LEU A 178 -21.76 -11.29 22.21
N ARG A 179 -22.18 -12.55 21.98
CA ARG A 179 -22.30 -13.59 22.99
C ARG A 179 -21.61 -14.86 22.53
N VAL A 180 -20.95 -15.55 23.42
CA VAL A 180 -20.46 -16.92 23.20
C VAL A 180 -21.32 -17.86 24.02
N LEU A 181 -22.04 -18.73 23.34
CA LEU A 181 -23.06 -19.60 23.86
C LEU A 181 -22.57 -21.05 23.89
N GLY A 182 -23.00 -21.80 24.88
CA GLY A 182 -22.73 -23.23 24.98
C GLY A 182 -23.82 -23.96 25.76
N ALA A 183 -23.67 -25.26 25.87
CA ALA A 183 -24.54 -26.03 26.79
C ALA A 183 -24.38 -25.51 28.23
N PRO A 184 -25.45 -25.55 29.05
CA PRO A 184 -25.38 -25.16 30.46
C PRO A 184 -24.21 -25.87 31.15
N SER A 185 -23.35 -25.11 31.84
CA SER A 185 -22.26 -25.65 32.66
C SER A 185 -22.55 -25.40 34.14
N THR A 186 -22.27 -26.37 34.97
CA THR A 186 -22.36 -26.22 36.42
C THR A 186 -21.13 -25.52 37.01
N VAL A 187 -20.10 -25.31 36.19
CA VAL A 187 -18.86 -24.65 36.61
C VAL A 187 -18.92 -23.19 36.18
N SER A 188 -19.06 -22.31 37.16
CA SER A 188 -18.86 -20.86 36.96
C SER A 188 -17.48 -20.49 37.53
N SER A 189 -16.53 -20.23 36.68
CA SER A 189 -15.14 -19.96 37.08
C SER A 189 -14.59 -18.65 36.56
N THR A 190 -15.41 -17.85 35.88
CA THR A 190 -15.01 -16.56 35.32
C THR A 190 -15.77 -15.41 35.97
N THR A 191 -15.07 -14.31 36.23
CA THR A 191 -15.65 -13.09 36.78
C THR A 191 -16.41 -12.27 35.74
N LEU A 192 -16.15 -12.52 34.46
CA LEU A 192 -16.81 -11.86 33.34
C LEU A 192 -17.58 -12.89 32.51
N PRO A 193 -18.80 -12.59 32.08
CA PRO A 193 -19.55 -13.45 31.16
C PRO A 193 -18.88 -13.46 29.77
N ALA A 194 -19.07 -14.56 29.04
CA ALA A 194 -18.59 -14.67 27.65
C ALA A 194 -19.46 -13.84 26.69
N GLN A 195 -19.61 -12.57 26.99
CA GLN A 195 -20.39 -11.60 26.20
C GLN A 195 -19.73 -10.21 26.22
N TYR A 196 -20.01 -9.41 25.20
CA TYR A 196 -19.53 -8.04 25.12
C TYR A 196 -20.56 -7.13 24.43
N PRO A 197 -20.85 -5.93 24.97
CA PRO A 197 -20.51 -5.52 26.35
C PRO A 197 -21.10 -6.43 27.44
N ALA A 198 -20.53 -6.36 28.64
CA ALA A 198 -20.93 -7.28 29.73
C ALA A 198 -22.42 -7.15 30.14
N ASP A 199 -22.98 -5.97 29.99
CA ASP A 199 -24.39 -5.64 30.24
C ASP A 199 -25.29 -5.77 29.00
N LEU A 200 -24.76 -6.23 27.87
CA LEU A 200 -25.43 -6.29 26.57
C LEU A 200 -25.95 -4.94 26.06
N SER A 201 -25.39 -3.83 26.51
CA SER A 201 -25.58 -2.54 25.85
C SER A 201 -24.97 -2.55 24.45
N ASP A 202 -25.20 -1.51 23.66
CA ASP A 202 -24.63 -1.41 22.33
C ASP A 202 -23.18 -0.92 22.36
N ALA A 203 -22.24 -1.78 21.93
CA ALA A 203 -20.84 -1.37 21.73
C ALA A 203 -20.69 -0.61 20.42
N ALA A 204 -20.08 0.55 20.45
CA ALA A 204 -19.86 1.33 19.23
C ALA A 204 -18.86 0.64 18.29
N LEU A 205 -19.20 0.59 16.99
CA LEU A 205 -18.32 0.19 15.91
C LEU A 205 -18.11 1.41 14.99
N VAL A 206 -17.04 2.16 15.25
CA VAL A 206 -16.79 3.44 14.58
C VAL A 206 -15.92 3.22 13.36
N ALA A 207 -16.52 3.32 12.18
CA ALA A 207 -15.80 3.28 10.90
C ALA A 207 -15.71 4.68 10.29
N VAL A 208 -14.57 4.98 9.61
CA VAL A 208 -14.32 6.25 8.93
C VAL A 208 -14.29 6.08 7.42
N GLY A 209 -14.81 7.05 6.68
CA GLY A 209 -14.80 7.01 5.22
C GLY A 209 -13.39 7.21 4.65
N SER A 210 -13.06 6.47 3.61
CA SER A 210 -11.77 6.58 2.91
C SER A 210 -11.90 7.07 1.47
N GLY A 211 -13.04 6.83 0.84
CA GLY A 211 -13.16 6.99 -0.61
C GLY A 211 -12.54 5.82 -1.40
N LYS A 212 -12.19 6.08 -2.66
CA LYS A 212 -11.53 5.14 -3.57
C LYS A 212 -10.16 5.65 -4.00
N LEU A 213 -9.29 4.74 -4.42
CA LEU A 213 -8.02 5.05 -5.05
C LEU A 213 -8.17 4.88 -6.56
N SER A 214 -7.98 5.96 -7.33
CA SER A 214 -8.11 5.95 -8.79
C SER A 214 -6.73 6.01 -9.45
N ILE A 215 -6.37 4.96 -10.20
CA ILE A 215 -5.06 4.79 -10.84
C ILE A 215 -5.23 4.51 -12.33
N VAL A 216 -4.44 5.19 -13.16
CA VAL A 216 -4.24 4.86 -14.56
C VAL A 216 -2.83 4.31 -14.74
N LEU A 217 -2.71 3.03 -15.10
CA LEU A 217 -1.45 2.48 -15.55
C LEU A 217 -1.14 3.00 -16.96
N VAL A 218 0.07 3.56 -17.13
CA VAL A 218 0.55 4.08 -18.41
C VAL A 218 1.59 3.11 -18.96
N PRO A 219 1.25 2.24 -19.93
CA PRO A 219 2.25 1.38 -20.57
C PRO A 219 3.26 2.22 -21.33
N VAL A 220 4.53 2.10 -21.01
CA VAL A 220 5.61 2.77 -21.72
C VAL A 220 6.14 1.83 -22.81
N ARG A 221 6.01 2.25 -24.07
CA ARG A 221 6.55 1.51 -25.22
C ARG A 221 8.03 1.85 -25.38
N TYR A 222 8.88 0.89 -25.06
CA TYR A 222 10.32 1.07 -25.05
C TYR A 222 10.95 0.80 -26.43
N TYR A 223 11.54 1.84 -27.04
CA TYR A 223 12.17 1.79 -28.36
C TYR A 223 13.69 1.95 -28.33
N ALA A 224 14.31 2.23 -27.19
CA ALA A 224 15.75 2.53 -27.13
C ALA A 224 16.65 1.39 -27.64
N ASP A 225 16.19 0.16 -27.62
CA ASP A 225 16.86 -1.03 -28.17
C ASP A 225 16.20 -1.55 -29.46
N GLY A 226 15.29 -0.79 -30.06
CA GLY A 226 14.56 -1.16 -31.28
C GLY A 226 13.43 -2.16 -31.10
N SER A 227 13.18 -2.67 -29.90
CA SER A 227 12.19 -3.74 -29.66
C SER A 227 10.73 -3.26 -29.72
N GLY A 228 10.46 -2.03 -29.35
CA GLY A 228 9.09 -1.54 -29.16
C GLY A 228 8.33 -2.25 -28.03
N ARG A 229 9.06 -2.78 -27.07
CA ARG A 229 8.57 -3.62 -25.97
C ARG A 229 7.53 -2.91 -25.11
N LEU A 230 6.50 -3.65 -24.70
CA LEU A 230 5.44 -3.20 -23.78
C LEU A 230 5.36 -4.17 -22.60
N PRO A 231 5.03 -3.68 -21.39
CA PRO A 231 4.60 -4.54 -20.30
C PRO A 231 3.27 -5.22 -20.65
N ASP A 232 3.01 -6.38 -20.05
CA ASP A 232 1.71 -7.02 -20.14
C ASP A 232 0.65 -6.23 -19.38
N THR A 233 -0.43 -5.89 -20.05
CA THR A 233 -1.60 -5.20 -19.51
C THR A 233 -2.88 -6.01 -19.70
N SER A 234 -2.75 -7.35 -19.76
CA SER A 234 -3.90 -8.25 -19.78
C SER A 234 -4.78 -8.06 -18.54
N ALA A 235 -6.06 -8.42 -18.65
CA ALA A 235 -6.99 -8.33 -17.53
C ALA A 235 -6.48 -9.06 -16.27
N ALA A 236 -5.84 -10.22 -16.46
CA ALA A 236 -5.26 -10.99 -15.35
C ALA A 236 -4.11 -10.26 -14.65
N THR A 237 -3.23 -9.57 -15.40
CA THR A 237 -2.15 -8.77 -14.85
C THR A 237 -2.69 -7.54 -14.13
N ILE A 238 -3.66 -6.84 -14.72
CA ILE A 238 -4.30 -5.67 -14.11
C ILE A 238 -5.00 -6.03 -12.80
N GLU A 239 -5.65 -7.20 -12.74
CA GLU A 239 -6.29 -7.67 -11.51
C GLU A 239 -5.28 -7.92 -10.38
N LYS A 240 -4.08 -8.43 -10.67
CA LYS A 240 -3.02 -8.58 -9.67
C LYS A 240 -2.57 -7.23 -9.08
N TYR A 241 -2.46 -6.18 -9.92
CA TYR A 241 -2.21 -4.81 -9.42
C TYR A 241 -3.37 -4.33 -8.53
N ARG A 242 -4.62 -4.46 -9.01
CA ARG A 242 -5.80 -4.03 -8.24
C ARG A 242 -5.88 -4.74 -6.89
N ALA A 243 -5.69 -6.05 -6.87
CA ALA A 243 -5.70 -6.86 -5.66
C ALA A 243 -4.64 -6.40 -4.66
N ALA A 244 -3.40 -6.21 -5.10
CA ALA A 244 -2.30 -5.78 -4.24
C ALA A 244 -2.54 -4.38 -3.64
N PHE A 245 -3.01 -3.43 -4.42
CA PHE A 245 -3.41 -2.12 -3.91
C PHE A 245 -4.57 -2.23 -2.92
N PHE A 246 -5.60 -3.03 -3.24
CA PHE A 246 -6.73 -3.21 -2.34
C PHE A 246 -6.32 -3.81 -1.00
N GLU A 247 -5.43 -4.77 -0.97
CA GLU A 247 -5.01 -5.41 0.28
C GLU A 247 -4.23 -4.47 1.19
N ASN A 248 -3.38 -3.59 0.64
CA ASN A 248 -2.46 -2.76 1.41
C ASN A 248 -2.93 -1.32 1.64
N TYR A 249 -3.90 -0.82 0.87
CA TYR A 249 -4.40 0.55 0.99
C TYR A 249 -5.70 0.62 1.79
N PRO A 250 -5.90 1.66 2.62
CA PRO A 250 -7.10 1.84 3.45
C PRO A 250 -8.26 2.42 2.63
N VAL A 251 -8.70 1.71 1.59
CA VAL A 251 -9.76 2.16 0.68
C VAL A 251 -10.89 1.16 0.55
N ALA A 252 -12.10 1.65 0.31
CA ALA A 252 -13.26 0.82 0.02
C ALA A 252 -13.15 0.14 -1.36
N ALA A 253 -12.52 0.81 -2.34
CA ALA A 253 -12.33 0.28 -3.69
C ALA A 253 -11.08 0.86 -4.36
N VAL A 254 -10.53 0.11 -5.31
CA VAL A 254 -9.46 0.53 -6.22
C VAL A 254 -10.02 0.60 -7.64
N ASP A 255 -10.09 1.82 -8.18
CA ASP A 255 -10.45 2.08 -9.57
C ASP A 255 -9.16 2.11 -10.40
N LEU A 256 -8.84 1.00 -11.05
CA LEU A 256 -7.61 0.84 -11.80
C LEU A 256 -7.91 0.55 -13.26
N SER A 257 -7.37 1.40 -14.13
CA SER A 257 -7.51 1.31 -15.57
C SER A 257 -6.16 1.41 -16.28
N VAL A 258 -6.14 1.16 -17.57
CA VAL A 258 -4.94 1.26 -18.42
C VAL A 258 -5.16 2.33 -19.46
N ARG A 259 -4.17 3.21 -19.64
CA ARG A 259 -4.18 4.21 -20.72
C ARG A 259 -4.16 3.51 -22.08
N THR A 260 -5.12 3.83 -22.91
CA THR A 260 -5.31 3.16 -24.21
C THR A 260 -4.11 3.34 -25.15
N ALA A 261 -3.55 4.56 -25.23
CA ALA A 261 -2.38 4.84 -26.05
C ALA A 261 -1.10 4.72 -25.21
N PRO A 262 -0.20 3.76 -25.47
CA PRO A 262 1.08 3.67 -24.79
C PRO A 262 1.92 4.94 -24.97
N MET A 263 2.71 5.29 -23.96
CA MET A 263 3.68 6.38 -24.04
C MET A 263 4.94 5.90 -24.78
N PRO A 264 5.32 6.47 -25.92
CA PRO A 264 6.54 6.09 -26.61
C PRO A 264 7.77 6.61 -25.87
N TRP A 265 8.84 5.80 -25.80
CA TRP A 265 10.10 6.16 -25.17
C TRP A 265 11.30 5.59 -25.94
N SER A 266 12.21 6.48 -26.40
CA SER A 266 13.33 6.12 -27.28
C SER A 266 14.72 6.29 -26.65
N ALA A 267 14.82 6.83 -25.43
CA ALA A 267 16.07 6.94 -24.71
C ALA A 267 16.31 5.71 -23.82
N GLN A 268 17.57 5.41 -23.51
CA GLN A 268 17.89 4.37 -22.53
C GLN A 268 17.36 4.75 -21.15
N ILE A 269 17.06 3.73 -20.32
CA ILE A 269 16.66 3.89 -18.92
C ILE A 269 17.56 2.97 -18.08
N SER A 270 18.70 3.53 -17.62
CA SER A 270 19.67 2.81 -16.81
C SER A 270 20.19 3.66 -15.64
N SER A 271 20.21 5.00 -15.77
CA SER A 271 20.61 5.92 -14.70
C SER A 271 19.40 6.58 -14.04
N ILE A 272 19.60 7.13 -12.85
CA ILE A 272 18.53 7.83 -12.12
C ILE A 272 18.05 9.09 -12.85
N GLU A 273 18.92 9.77 -13.61
CA GLU A 273 18.53 10.90 -14.44
C GLU A 273 17.52 10.49 -15.51
N GLN A 274 17.73 9.33 -16.13
CA GLN A 274 16.83 8.79 -17.15
C GLN A 274 15.48 8.37 -16.54
N TRP A 275 15.49 7.82 -15.33
CA TRP A 275 14.25 7.56 -14.58
C TRP A 275 13.46 8.83 -14.31
N ARG A 276 14.13 9.91 -13.89
CA ARG A 276 13.51 11.22 -13.70
C ARG A 276 12.88 11.75 -14.99
N ASP A 277 13.56 11.55 -16.13
CA ASP A 277 13.04 11.99 -17.43
C ASP A 277 11.76 11.22 -17.82
N VAL A 278 11.69 9.90 -17.55
CA VAL A 278 10.45 9.12 -17.74
C VAL A 278 9.35 9.63 -16.81
N LEU A 279 9.62 9.83 -15.52
CA LEU A 279 8.64 10.34 -14.56
C LEU A 279 8.12 11.73 -14.96
N ASN A 280 9.00 12.62 -15.41
CA ASN A 280 8.62 13.94 -15.92
C ASN A 280 7.68 13.83 -17.12
N GLN A 281 7.94 12.90 -18.03
CA GLN A 281 7.09 12.68 -19.20
C GLN A 281 5.72 12.11 -18.81
N VAL A 282 5.67 11.17 -17.87
CA VAL A 282 4.39 10.64 -17.34
C VAL A 282 3.60 11.74 -16.63
N THR A 283 4.28 12.62 -15.88
CA THR A 283 3.66 13.78 -15.22
C THR A 283 3.05 14.74 -16.23
N ALA A 284 3.81 15.08 -17.29
CA ALA A 284 3.33 15.94 -18.37
C ALA A 284 2.15 15.30 -19.13
N LEU A 285 2.25 13.99 -19.39
CA LEU A 285 1.19 13.23 -20.07
C LEU A 285 -0.12 13.24 -19.27
N ARG A 286 -0.05 13.09 -17.94
CA ARG A 286 -1.22 13.20 -17.06
C ARG A 286 -1.91 14.57 -17.21
N THR A 287 -1.12 15.63 -17.27
CA THR A 287 -1.62 16.99 -17.47
C THR A 287 -2.25 17.15 -18.85
N GLN A 288 -1.57 16.64 -19.89
CA GLN A 288 -2.06 16.69 -21.26
C GLN A 288 -3.39 15.94 -21.47
N ASP A 289 -3.54 14.79 -20.82
CA ASP A 289 -4.75 13.97 -20.89
C ASP A 289 -5.93 14.61 -20.13
N GLY A 290 -5.71 15.64 -19.32
CA GLY A 290 -6.75 16.42 -18.62
C GLY A 290 -7.61 15.59 -17.67
N VAL A 291 -7.03 14.56 -17.05
CA VAL A 291 -7.76 13.65 -16.15
C VAL A 291 -8.20 14.37 -14.86
N ALA A 292 -9.17 13.78 -14.17
CA ALA A 292 -9.66 14.30 -12.90
C ALA A 292 -8.51 14.43 -11.87
N SER A 293 -8.66 15.40 -10.97
CA SER A 293 -7.59 15.76 -10.02
C SER A 293 -7.21 14.62 -9.06
N ASP A 294 -8.15 13.71 -8.75
CA ASP A 294 -7.97 12.54 -7.87
C ASP A 294 -7.37 11.31 -8.56
N VAL A 295 -7.12 11.38 -9.87
CA VAL A 295 -6.53 10.27 -10.64
C VAL A 295 -5.00 10.33 -10.58
N TYR A 296 -4.38 9.21 -10.24
CA TYR A 296 -2.94 9.01 -10.23
C TYR A 296 -2.48 8.29 -11.50
N TYR A 297 -1.36 8.72 -12.10
CA TYR A 297 -0.72 8.02 -13.21
C TYR A 297 0.46 7.20 -12.70
N MET A 298 0.54 5.94 -13.14
CA MET A 298 1.68 5.07 -12.86
C MET A 298 2.24 4.54 -14.18
N GLY A 299 3.37 5.10 -14.60
CA GLY A 299 4.11 4.61 -15.77
C GLY A 299 4.73 3.25 -15.47
N ILE A 300 4.47 2.26 -16.33
CA ILE A 300 5.01 0.91 -16.16
C ILE A 300 5.81 0.51 -17.39
N PHE A 301 7.01 -0.07 -17.23
CA PHE A 301 7.90 -0.37 -18.34
C PHE A 301 8.92 -1.49 -18.08
N GLN A 302 9.52 -1.96 -19.18
CA GLN A 302 10.56 -2.99 -19.20
C GLN A 302 11.75 -2.47 -20.02
N PRO A 303 12.83 -1.91 -19.42
CA PRO A 303 13.96 -1.39 -20.15
C PRO A 303 14.85 -2.48 -20.78
N THR A 304 14.74 -3.73 -20.34
CA THR A 304 15.41 -4.90 -20.92
C THR A 304 14.42 -6.02 -21.22
N ALA A 305 14.82 -7.04 -21.97
CA ALA A 305 13.96 -8.16 -22.32
C ALA A 305 13.61 -9.05 -21.11
N ALA A 306 14.52 -9.17 -20.15
CA ALA A 306 14.33 -9.94 -18.94
C ALA A 306 14.82 -9.15 -17.71
N TYR A 307 14.21 -9.36 -16.57
CA TYR A 307 14.61 -8.71 -15.31
C TYR A 307 16.08 -9.00 -14.96
N ALA A 308 16.52 -10.24 -15.14
CA ALA A 308 17.90 -10.67 -14.85
C ALA A 308 18.98 -9.89 -15.63
N THR A 309 18.60 -9.24 -16.74
CA THR A 309 19.52 -8.40 -17.53
C THR A 309 19.39 -6.90 -17.23
N TYR A 310 18.49 -6.53 -16.33
CA TYR A 310 18.32 -5.16 -15.90
C TYR A 310 19.38 -4.80 -14.85
N ALA A 311 20.25 -3.87 -15.19
CA ALA A 311 21.31 -3.34 -14.32
C ALA A 311 21.09 -1.84 -14.03
N GLY A 312 19.83 -1.42 -13.98
CA GLY A 312 19.48 -0.01 -13.80
C GLY A 312 19.45 0.43 -12.33
N ALA A 313 19.28 1.73 -12.14
CA ALA A 313 19.46 2.40 -10.85
C ALA A 313 18.28 2.27 -9.88
N ALA A 314 17.08 1.85 -10.33
CA ALA A 314 15.87 1.84 -9.49
C ALA A 314 14.86 0.76 -9.91
N GLY A 315 13.95 0.41 -9.02
CA GLY A 315 12.75 -0.41 -9.29
C GLY A 315 11.50 0.42 -9.51
N GLY A 316 11.48 1.64 -9.00
CA GLY A 316 10.43 2.63 -9.11
C GLY A 316 10.95 4.03 -8.86
N LEU A 317 10.13 5.03 -9.11
CA LEU A 317 10.38 6.44 -8.76
C LEU A 317 9.07 7.22 -8.78
N ALA A 318 8.85 8.05 -7.77
CA ALA A 318 7.69 8.95 -7.70
C ALA A 318 8.04 10.30 -7.10
N TRP A 319 7.10 11.23 -7.19
CA TRP A 319 7.13 12.45 -6.41
C TRP A 319 6.71 12.18 -4.97
N ARG A 320 7.37 12.80 -4.00
CA ARG A 320 6.87 12.80 -2.62
C ARG A 320 6.03 14.06 -2.38
N LEU A 321 4.71 13.86 -2.33
CA LEU A 321 3.75 14.95 -2.26
C LEU A 321 3.27 15.17 -0.82
N THR A 322 3.66 16.29 -0.22
CA THR A 322 3.24 16.68 1.13
C THR A 322 2.10 17.72 1.14
N SER A 323 1.87 18.38 0.01
CA SER A 323 0.80 19.36 -0.20
C SER A 323 -0.45 18.73 -0.84
N THR A 324 -1.53 19.50 -0.97
CA THR A 324 -2.75 19.13 -1.69
C THR A 324 -2.64 19.31 -3.21
N ASP A 325 -1.45 19.61 -3.72
CA ASP A 325 -1.18 19.79 -5.15
C ASP A 325 -1.60 18.56 -5.96
N THR A 326 -2.29 18.80 -7.05
CA THR A 326 -2.84 17.75 -7.92
C THR A 326 -2.03 17.55 -9.20
N ASN A 327 -1.07 18.42 -9.51
CA ASN A 327 -0.34 18.43 -10.78
C ASN A 327 0.69 17.29 -10.90
N PHE A 328 1.24 16.82 -9.77
CA PHE A 328 2.34 15.86 -9.72
C PHE A 328 1.92 14.45 -9.26
N ARG A 329 0.67 14.07 -9.46
CA ARG A 329 0.16 12.74 -9.09
C ARG A 329 0.58 11.69 -10.12
N ALA A 330 1.89 11.50 -10.26
CA ALA A 330 2.50 10.53 -11.17
C ALA A 330 3.69 9.82 -10.53
N GLY A 331 3.84 8.54 -10.83
CA GLY A 331 4.98 7.69 -10.49
C GLY A 331 5.33 6.77 -11.65
N VAL A 332 6.44 6.07 -11.55
CA VAL A 332 6.90 5.08 -12.54
C VAL A 332 7.47 3.86 -11.83
N ALA A 333 7.31 2.66 -12.41
CA ALA A 333 7.83 1.41 -11.87
C ALA A 333 8.19 0.42 -12.98
N LEU A 334 9.08 -0.51 -12.68
CA LEU A 334 9.33 -1.67 -13.53
C LEU A 334 8.10 -2.56 -13.61
N ALA A 335 7.95 -3.32 -14.70
CA ALA A 335 6.83 -4.20 -14.91
C ALA A 335 7.22 -5.47 -15.72
N TYR A 336 8.13 -6.27 -15.18
CA TYR A 336 8.50 -7.57 -15.76
C TYR A 336 7.48 -8.63 -15.38
N THR A 337 6.35 -8.65 -16.10
CA THR A 337 5.17 -9.46 -15.76
C THR A 337 5.30 -10.94 -16.08
N SER A 338 6.23 -11.31 -16.98
CA SER A 338 6.54 -12.69 -17.33
C SER A 338 7.52 -13.39 -16.38
N ASP A 339 8.18 -12.65 -15.50
CA ASP A 339 9.13 -13.18 -14.53
C ASP A 339 8.42 -13.43 -13.19
N ALA A 340 8.35 -14.69 -12.78
CA ALA A 340 7.61 -15.11 -11.60
C ALA A 340 8.17 -14.52 -10.28
N TRP A 341 9.47 -14.24 -10.23
CA TRP A 341 10.10 -13.59 -9.09
C TRP A 341 9.97 -12.07 -9.16
N ALA A 342 10.27 -11.47 -10.31
CA ALA A 342 10.27 -10.01 -10.46
C ALA A 342 8.87 -9.40 -10.40
N PHE A 343 7.84 -10.08 -10.89
CA PHE A 343 6.51 -9.50 -11.00
C PHE A 343 5.90 -9.08 -9.66
N PRO A 344 5.87 -9.90 -8.60
CA PRO A 344 5.40 -9.46 -7.29
C PRO A 344 6.21 -8.28 -6.73
N HIS A 345 7.53 -8.25 -6.97
CA HIS A 345 8.40 -7.16 -6.53
C HIS A 345 8.11 -5.85 -7.29
N ASN A 346 7.81 -5.94 -8.60
CA ASN A 346 7.45 -4.77 -9.41
C ASN A 346 6.09 -4.17 -8.97
N ILE A 347 5.10 -5.02 -8.64
CA ILE A 347 3.83 -4.53 -8.07
C ILE A 347 4.08 -3.82 -6.73
N ARG A 348 4.92 -4.40 -5.85
CA ARG A 348 5.29 -3.78 -4.57
C ARG A 348 6.02 -2.46 -4.78
N ALA A 349 6.91 -2.35 -5.77
CA ALA A 349 7.54 -1.10 -6.14
C ALA A 349 6.49 -0.06 -6.56
N ALA A 350 5.54 -0.42 -7.43
CA ALA A 350 4.45 0.49 -7.81
C ALA A 350 3.60 0.95 -6.61
N MET A 351 3.35 0.08 -5.62
CA MET A 351 2.65 0.46 -4.38
C MET A 351 3.49 1.39 -3.50
N HIS A 352 4.80 1.14 -3.39
CA HIS A 352 5.76 1.99 -2.68
C HIS A 352 5.79 3.39 -3.28
N GLU A 353 5.93 3.49 -4.60
CA GLU A 353 5.89 4.77 -5.32
C GLU A 353 4.55 5.50 -5.13
N MET A 354 3.45 4.77 -5.14
CA MET A 354 2.13 5.36 -4.86
C MET A 354 2.06 5.91 -3.43
N ALA A 355 2.70 5.28 -2.46
CA ALA A 355 2.72 5.78 -1.09
C ALA A 355 3.57 7.06 -0.96
N HIS A 356 4.64 7.24 -1.74
CA HIS A 356 5.34 8.53 -1.86
C HIS A 356 4.41 9.61 -2.41
N LEU A 357 3.57 9.32 -3.41
CA LEU A 357 2.55 10.25 -3.90
C LEU A 357 1.52 10.63 -2.82
N HIS A 358 1.38 9.78 -1.81
CA HIS A 358 0.58 10.04 -0.61
C HIS A 358 1.40 10.63 0.55
N GLY A 359 2.61 11.13 0.28
CA GLY A 359 3.45 11.85 1.24
C GLY A 359 4.27 10.99 2.18
N ARG A 360 4.32 9.65 1.98
CA ARG A 360 5.11 8.78 2.84
C ARG A 360 6.60 8.92 2.55
N ALA A 361 7.40 9.03 3.61
CA ALA A 361 8.84 8.83 3.57
C ALA A 361 9.16 7.36 3.83
N HIS A 362 10.42 6.98 3.68
CA HIS A 362 10.86 5.61 3.94
C HIS A 362 10.77 5.24 5.41
N VAL A 363 10.75 3.94 5.65
CA VAL A 363 10.88 3.36 6.98
C VAL A 363 12.30 2.84 7.15
N ASN A 364 12.88 3.10 8.31
CA ASN A 364 14.25 2.71 8.62
C ASN A 364 14.39 1.18 8.70
N ASN A 365 15.40 0.63 8.03
CA ASN A 365 15.77 -0.78 8.06
C ASN A 365 17.24 -0.90 8.46
N THR A 366 17.56 -0.59 9.70
CA THR A 366 18.93 -0.71 10.24
C THR A 366 19.17 -2.03 10.97
N GLY A 367 18.24 -2.97 10.85
CA GLY A 367 18.32 -4.25 11.51
C GLY A 367 19.27 -5.24 10.84
N THR A 368 19.24 -6.46 11.33
CA THR A 368 20.14 -7.54 10.92
C THR A 368 19.65 -8.32 9.69
N ASN A 369 18.49 -7.97 9.13
CA ASN A 369 17.94 -8.69 7.99
C ASN A 369 18.75 -8.40 6.70
N PRO A 370 19.45 -9.41 6.16
CA PRO A 370 20.31 -9.22 4.98
C PRO A 370 19.53 -8.91 3.70
N SER A 371 18.21 -9.14 3.67
CA SER A 371 17.34 -8.81 2.55
C SER A 371 16.93 -7.34 2.54
N CYS A 372 17.33 -6.55 3.54
CA CYS A 372 16.96 -5.15 3.70
C CYS A 372 18.19 -4.25 3.52
N SER A 373 17.97 -3.10 2.92
CA SER A 373 18.95 -2.01 2.90
C SER A 373 18.39 -0.78 3.62
N THR A 374 19.29 0.07 4.11
CA THR A 374 18.91 1.32 4.78
C THR A 374 18.58 2.38 3.73
N PRO A 375 17.35 2.85 3.64
CA PRO A 375 16.99 3.95 2.76
C PRO A 375 17.53 5.29 3.30
N SER A 376 17.67 6.26 2.41
CA SER A 376 17.75 7.68 2.79
C SER A 376 16.35 8.24 3.07
N ASP A 377 16.27 9.44 3.67
CA ASP A 377 15.00 10.15 3.92
C ASP A 377 13.96 9.30 4.66
N VAL A 378 14.33 8.85 5.85
CA VAL A 378 13.48 8.04 6.72
C VAL A 378 12.51 8.89 7.56
N ASP A 379 11.32 8.36 7.80
CA ASP A 379 10.35 8.91 8.73
C ASP A 379 10.82 8.65 10.17
N ALA A 380 11.37 9.69 10.82
CA ALA A 380 11.83 9.61 12.20
C ALA A 380 10.70 9.35 13.21
N SER A 381 9.43 9.49 12.80
CA SER A 381 8.24 9.24 13.64
C SER A 381 7.74 7.80 13.53
N PHE A 382 8.35 6.95 12.66
CA PHE A 382 7.95 5.56 12.55
C PHE A 382 8.19 4.83 13.88
N PRO A 383 7.14 4.20 14.48
CA PRO A 383 7.21 3.76 15.88
C PRO A 383 7.88 2.40 16.09
N TYR A 384 8.06 1.60 15.04
CA TYR A 384 8.52 0.22 15.14
C TYR A 384 9.99 0.10 14.75
N GLY A 385 10.83 -0.13 15.68
CA GLY A 385 12.27 -0.33 15.71
C GLY A 385 13.08 -0.47 14.42
N GLY A 386 14.36 -0.77 14.57
CA GLY A 386 15.36 -0.70 13.51
C GLY A 386 15.16 -1.60 12.28
N ASP A 387 14.31 -2.61 12.33
CA ASP A 387 14.00 -3.48 11.18
C ASP A 387 12.77 -3.03 10.38
N GLY A 388 12.12 -1.93 10.78
CA GLY A 388 10.96 -1.39 10.07
C GLY A 388 9.79 -2.35 10.00
N THR A 389 9.55 -3.13 11.06
CA THR A 389 8.47 -4.14 11.10
C THR A 389 7.09 -3.51 11.01
N ILE A 390 6.07 -4.32 10.69
CA ILE A 390 4.69 -3.82 10.57
C ILE A 390 4.00 -3.51 11.90
N GLY A 391 4.64 -3.87 13.04
CA GLY A 391 4.21 -3.50 14.39
C GLY A 391 2.96 -4.20 14.90
N THR A 392 2.02 -4.53 14.06
CA THR A 392 0.82 -5.30 14.38
C THR A 392 0.54 -6.37 13.32
N TRP A 393 -0.28 -7.37 13.66
CA TRP A 393 -0.65 -8.41 12.71
C TRP A 393 -1.37 -7.85 11.49
N GLY A 394 -0.92 -8.24 10.31
CA GLY A 394 -1.62 -8.00 9.06
C GLY A 394 -2.57 -9.15 8.71
N TYR A 395 -3.52 -8.86 7.82
CA TYR A 395 -4.41 -9.87 7.23
C TYR A 395 -4.82 -9.49 5.82
N GLY A 396 -4.50 -10.35 4.86
CA GLY A 396 -4.93 -10.18 3.47
C GLY A 396 -6.41 -10.52 3.31
N LEU A 397 -7.18 -9.56 2.84
CA LEU A 397 -8.62 -9.71 2.65
C LEU A 397 -8.97 -10.67 1.49
N LEU A 398 -8.08 -10.78 0.51
CA LEU A 398 -8.25 -11.62 -0.66
C LEU A 398 -7.57 -12.99 -0.48
N ASP A 399 -6.31 -13.01 -0.05
CA ASP A 399 -5.54 -14.24 0.12
C ASP A 399 -5.81 -14.97 1.44
N LYS A 400 -6.53 -14.33 2.38
CA LYS A 400 -6.94 -14.88 3.69
C LYS A 400 -5.78 -15.31 4.59
N LYS A 401 -4.61 -14.67 4.45
CA LYS A 401 -3.41 -14.98 5.22
C LYS A 401 -3.15 -13.97 6.31
N LEU A 402 -2.54 -14.44 7.39
CA LEU A 402 -1.96 -13.61 8.44
C LEU A 402 -0.54 -13.20 8.07
N TYR A 403 -0.16 -11.97 8.42
CA TYR A 403 1.15 -11.40 8.24
C TYR A 403 1.73 -11.05 9.60
N ASP A 404 2.76 -11.81 9.99
CA ASP A 404 3.37 -11.75 11.32
C ASP A 404 4.25 -10.49 11.46
N PRO A 405 4.00 -9.61 12.46
CA PRO A 405 4.80 -8.41 12.66
C PRO A 405 6.26 -8.68 13.02
N SER A 406 6.62 -9.88 13.47
CA SER A 406 8.02 -10.26 13.70
C SER A 406 8.79 -10.60 12.42
N THR A 407 8.07 -10.89 11.34
CA THR A 407 8.64 -11.34 10.05
C THR A 407 8.48 -10.30 8.96
N TYR A 408 7.32 -9.63 8.92
CA TYR A 408 6.99 -8.69 7.84
C TYR A 408 7.43 -7.27 8.17
N THR A 409 7.98 -6.59 7.16
CA THR A 409 8.44 -5.20 7.21
C THR A 409 7.48 -4.28 6.46
N ASP A 410 7.50 -3.00 6.82
CA ASP A 410 6.59 -2.01 6.24
C ASP A 410 6.82 -1.84 4.73
N LEU A 411 5.73 -1.51 4.03
CA LEU A 411 5.70 -1.22 2.59
C LEU A 411 6.74 -0.16 2.18
N MET A 412 7.03 0.82 3.06
CA MET A 412 7.99 1.90 2.80
C MET A 412 9.43 1.52 3.17
N GLY A 413 9.69 0.29 3.58
CA GLY A 413 11.04 -0.23 3.83
C GLY A 413 11.70 -0.77 2.56
N TYR A 414 13.04 -0.86 2.57
CA TYR A 414 13.84 -1.42 1.49
C TYR A 414 14.20 -2.89 1.75
N CYS A 415 13.19 -3.72 1.99
CA CYS A 415 13.34 -5.17 2.09
C CYS A 415 12.83 -5.84 0.82
N LEU A 416 13.55 -6.81 0.29
CA LEU A 416 13.13 -7.53 -0.92
C LEU A 416 11.91 -8.43 -0.65
N ASP A 417 11.93 -9.13 0.49
CA ASP A 417 10.92 -10.10 0.86
C ASP A 417 10.09 -9.63 2.07
N TYR A 418 9.00 -10.32 2.36
CA TYR A 418 8.19 -10.16 3.57
C TYR A 418 7.73 -8.72 3.82
N ARG A 419 7.17 -8.03 2.80
CA ARG A 419 6.60 -6.70 2.95
C ARG A 419 5.08 -6.76 3.10
N TRP A 420 4.59 -5.95 4.00
CA TRP A 420 3.17 -5.67 4.17
C TRP A 420 3.02 -4.21 4.66
N VAL A 421 1.80 -3.70 4.76
CA VAL A 421 1.55 -2.38 5.32
C VAL A 421 1.50 -2.44 6.84
N SER A 422 2.21 -1.54 7.56
CA SER A 422 2.02 -1.34 9.01
C SER A 422 0.74 -0.58 9.29
N ASP A 423 0.21 -0.67 10.51
CA ASP A 423 -0.92 0.15 10.94
C ASP A 423 -0.59 1.65 10.92
N TYR A 424 0.66 2.01 11.20
CA TYR A 424 1.16 3.38 11.10
C TYR A 424 1.06 3.91 9.66
N THR A 425 1.61 3.19 8.70
CA THR A 425 1.54 3.58 7.28
C THR A 425 0.10 3.54 6.77
N PHE A 426 -0.68 2.52 7.14
CA PHE A 426 -2.10 2.39 6.79
C PHE A 426 -2.92 3.59 7.26
N GLY A 427 -2.76 4.01 8.53
CA GLY A 427 -3.45 5.18 9.07
C GLY A 427 -3.03 6.49 8.41
N ALA A 428 -1.73 6.65 8.14
CA ALA A 428 -1.21 7.83 7.46
C ALA A 428 -1.71 7.93 5.99
N LEU A 429 -1.77 6.80 5.27
CA LEU A 429 -2.36 6.73 3.94
C LEU A 429 -3.84 7.11 3.96
N LEU A 430 -4.61 6.62 4.95
CA LEU A 430 -6.02 6.99 5.11
C LEU A 430 -6.20 8.49 5.33
N THR A 431 -5.47 9.06 6.27
CA THR A 431 -5.50 10.51 6.56
C THR A 431 -5.19 11.33 5.30
N ARG A 432 -4.21 10.88 4.53
CA ARG A 432 -3.84 11.54 3.28
C ARG A 432 -4.93 11.42 2.22
N LEU A 433 -5.48 10.24 2.01
CA LEU A 433 -6.59 10.00 1.07
C LEU A 433 -7.81 10.86 1.42
N GLN A 434 -8.18 10.97 2.69
CA GLN A 434 -9.25 11.84 3.15
C GLN A 434 -8.98 13.33 2.85
N THR A 435 -7.72 13.74 2.88
CA THR A 435 -7.30 15.12 2.61
C THR A 435 -7.31 15.45 1.11
N VAL A 436 -6.91 14.50 0.25
CA VAL A 436 -6.66 14.76 -1.18
C VAL A 436 -7.75 14.26 -2.12
N SER A 437 -8.64 13.36 -1.67
CA SER A 437 -9.70 12.79 -2.51
C SER A 437 -10.89 13.71 -2.73
N PRO A 438 -11.43 14.40 -1.71
CA PRO A 438 -12.45 15.39 -1.96
C PRO A 438 -11.78 16.72 -2.30
N VAL A 439 -11.33 16.90 -3.53
CA VAL A 439 -11.07 18.27 -4.01
C VAL A 439 -12.44 18.95 -4.13
N THR A 440 -12.96 19.43 -2.99
CA THR A 440 -13.86 20.58 -3.06
C THR A 440 -13.14 21.58 -3.96
N LYS A 441 -13.78 21.97 -5.05
CA LYS A 441 -13.33 23.04 -5.94
C LYS A 441 -13.22 24.34 -5.13
N GLY A 442 -12.26 24.40 -4.20
CA GLY A 442 -11.75 25.65 -3.70
C GLY A 442 -11.25 26.42 -4.90
N LEU A 443 -11.29 27.74 -4.85
CA LEU A 443 -10.78 28.62 -5.90
C LEU A 443 -9.29 28.31 -6.14
N ALA A 444 -9.03 27.25 -6.92
CA ALA A 444 -7.67 26.97 -7.38
C ALA A 444 -7.25 28.17 -8.24
N LEU A 445 -6.10 28.76 -7.89
CA LEU A 445 -5.56 29.85 -8.70
C LEU A 445 -5.24 29.32 -10.09
N PRO A 446 -5.47 30.13 -11.14
CA PRO A 446 -5.18 29.72 -12.52
C PRO A 446 -3.73 29.29 -12.66
N GLY A 447 -3.51 28.25 -13.41
CA GLY A 447 -2.18 27.70 -13.70
C GLY A 447 -1.38 28.56 -14.66
N GLY A 448 -0.82 27.94 -15.67
CA GLY A 448 -0.01 28.55 -16.74
C GLY A 448 1.24 27.76 -17.03
N GLU A 449 2.10 28.32 -17.88
CA GLU A 449 3.34 27.68 -18.30
C GLU A 449 4.43 27.76 -17.23
N TYR A 450 4.90 26.59 -16.81
CA TYR A 450 6.03 26.43 -15.88
C TYR A 450 7.15 25.66 -16.55
N ARG A 451 8.38 26.03 -16.22
CA ARG A 451 9.57 25.37 -16.67
C ARG A 451 10.16 24.54 -15.54
N PHE A 452 10.56 23.33 -15.84
CA PHE A 452 11.22 22.43 -14.91
C PHE A 452 12.69 22.77 -14.76
N VAL A 453 13.18 22.74 -13.53
CA VAL A 453 14.60 22.75 -13.20
C VAL A 453 14.88 21.50 -12.38
N GLN A 454 15.57 20.56 -12.97
CA GLN A 454 15.97 19.33 -12.28
C GLN A 454 17.15 19.63 -11.36
N ILE A 455 17.07 19.14 -10.13
CA ILE A 455 18.08 19.27 -9.09
C ILE A 455 18.62 17.88 -8.79
N GLY A 456 19.91 17.64 -9.11
CA GLY A 456 20.56 16.37 -8.77
C GLY A 456 20.94 16.27 -7.30
N THR A 457 21.24 15.07 -6.82
CA THR A 457 21.68 14.81 -5.43
C THR A 457 22.95 15.58 -5.04
N ASN A 458 23.80 15.87 -6.00
CA ASN A 458 25.02 16.68 -5.83
C ASN A 458 24.76 18.19 -5.98
N GLY A 459 23.50 18.62 -6.07
CA GLY A 459 23.11 20.00 -6.30
C GLY A 459 23.31 20.49 -7.75
N SER A 460 23.59 19.60 -8.71
CA SER A 460 23.64 19.96 -10.14
C SER A 460 22.27 20.42 -10.62
N LEU A 461 22.24 21.39 -11.54
CA LEU A 461 21.01 21.96 -12.09
C LEU A 461 20.93 21.71 -13.59
N ARG A 462 19.75 21.31 -14.07
CA ARG A 462 19.47 21.14 -15.50
C ARG A 462 18.09 21.67 -15.84
N TRP A 463 17.97 22.41 -16.94
CA TRP A 463 16.66 22.77 -17.49
C TRP A 463 15.94 21.53 -18.00
N GLY A 464 14.67 21.39 -17.63
CA GLY A 464 13.76 20.39 -18.15
C GLY A 464 12.76 21.00 -19.14
N GLN A 465 11.68 20.28 -19.39
CA GLN A 465 10.59 20.69 -20.28
C GLN A 465 9.76 21.84 -19.70
N THR A 466 8.95 22.45 -20.56
CA THR A 466 7.88 23.37 -20.17
C THR A 466 6.56 22.59 -20.18
N VAL A 467 5.74 22.79 -19.15
CA VAL A 467 4.40 22.21 -19.03
C VAL A 467 3.41 23.30 -18.68
N ASP A 468 2.26 23.29 -19.33
CA ASP A 468 1.15 24.16 -18.99
C ASP A 468 0.25 23.43 -17.96
N PHE A 469 0.21 23.94 -16.73
CA PHE A 469 -0.60 23.37 -15.66
C PHE A 469 -1.96 24.04 -15.59
N PRO A 470 -3.05 23.28 -15.38
CA PRO A 470 -4.40 23.85 -15.24
C PRO A 470 -4.57 24.66 -13.95
N THR A 471 -3.79 24.33 -12.92
CA THR A 471 -3.81 25.00 -11.62
C THR A 471 -2.40 25.41 -11.21
N MET A 472 -2.29 26.48 -10.43
CA MET A 472 -0.99 26.93 -9.91
C MET A 472 -0.37 25.84 -9.01
N PRO A 473 0.90 25.46 -9.23
CA PRO A 473 1.63 24.61 -8.33
C PRO A 473 1.65 25.19 -6.91
N SER A 474 1.66 24.34 -5.91
CA SER A 474 1.57 24.77 -4.50
C SER A 474 2.51 24.04 -3.54
N ASN A 475 3.28 23.05 -4.03
CA ASN A 475 4.17 22.29 -3.17
C ASN A 475 5.43 23.11 -2.82
N ASN A 476 5.74 23.23 -1.53
CA ASN A 476 6.94 23.84 -0.95
C ASN A 476 7.40 25.11 -1.71
N PRO A 477 6.68 26.24 -1.63
CA PRO A 477 7.08 27.47 -2.29
C PRO A 477 8.45 27.93 -1.75
N THR A 478 9.37 28.27 -2.66
CA THR A 478 10.73 28.69 -2.33
C THR A 478 11.13 29.93 -3.13
N THR A 479 12.03 30.73 -2.59
CA THR A 479 12.55 31.91 -3.27
C THR A 479 13.71 31.54 -4.18
N VAL A 480 13.65 31.97 -5.42
CA VAL A 480 14.66 31.76 -6.46
C VAL A 480 15.09 33.13 -6.99
N ARG A 481 16.38 33.32 -7.23
CA ARG A 481 16.91 34.54 -7.83
C ARG A 481 16.99 34.37 -9.36
N ALA A 482 16.25 35.19 -10.08
CA ALA A 482 16.35 35.30 -11.54
C ALA A 482 17.21 36.53 -11.87
N VAL A 483 18.31 36.32 -12.62
CA VAL A 483 19.29 37.37 -12.93
C VAL A 483 19.28 37.64 -14.42
N ASP A 484 19.04 38.88 -14.82
CA ASP A 484 19.00 39.29 -16.22
C ASP A 484 20.42 39.51 -16.81
N SER A 485 20.47 39.86 -18.10
CA SER A 485 21.71 40.13 -18.81
C SER A 485 22.50 41.32 -18.25
N ASN A 486 21.86 42.24 -17.54
CA ASN A 486 22.46 43.41 -16.90
C ASN A 486 22.92 43.15 -15.48
N GLY A 487 22.74 41.90 -14.99
CA GLY A 487 23.05 41.52 -13.62
C GLY A 487 22.00 41.92 -12.59
N GLN A 488 20.85 42.44 -13.00
CA GLN A 488 19.76 42.77 -12.06
C GLN A 488 19.11 41.48 -11.52
N ILE A 489 18.97 41.44 -10.23
CA ILE A 489 18.39 40.29 -9.50
C ILE A 489 16.91 40.56 -9.20
N ARG A 490 16.06 39.62 -9.56
CA ARG A 490 14.65 39.60 -9.15
C ARG A 490 14.37 38.30 -8.39
N ASN A 491 13.80 38.41 -7.21
CA ASN A 491 13.29 37.26 -6.49
C ASN A 491 11.97 36.81 -7.11
N ILE A 492 11.88 35.53 -7.45
CA ILE A 492 10.68 34.88 -7.99
C ILE A 492 10.30 33.70 -7.07
N THR A 493 9.05 33.26 -7.17
CA THR A 493 8.60 32.06 -6.47
C THR A 493 8.84 30.83 -7.34
N GLY A 494 9.57 29.87 -6.81
CA GLY A 494 9.63 28.50 -7.33
C GLY A 494 8.83 27.55 -6.44
N TYR A 495 8.45 26.40 -6.97
CA TYR A 495 7.75 25.34 -6.25
C TYR A 495 8.61 24.08 -6.27
N TYR A 496 8.96 23.60 -5.08
CA TYR A 496 9.92 22.51 -4.92
C TYR A 496 9.21 21.17 -4.70
N TYR A 497 9.56 20.17 -5.52
CA TYR A 497 9.01 18.82 -5.52
C TYR A 497 10.15 17.82 -5.35
N PRO A 498 10.34 17.24 -4.15
CA PRO A 498 11.32 16.18 -3.96
C PRO A 498 10.86 14.89 -4.65
N TYR A 499 11.81 14.11 -5.14
CA TYR A 499 11.55 12.72 -5.51
C TYR A 499 11.46 11.86 -4.25
N GLY A 500 10.73 10.72 -4.34
CA GLY A 500 10.48 9.84 -3.21
C GLY A 500 11.73 9.23 -2.59
N ASP A 501 12.69 8.83 -3.42
CA ASP A 501 13.89 8.09 -3.04
C ASP A 501 15.09 8.98 -2.69
N ASP A 502 14.86 10.23 -2.31
CA ASP A 502 15.92 11.23 -2.03
C ASP A 502 16.95 11.36 -3.17
N VAL A 503 16.52 11.10 -4.38
CA VAL A 503 17.35 11.16 -5.58
C VAL A 503 17.37 12.55 -6.21
N GLY A 504 17.15 13.60 -5.43
CA GLY A 504 17.10 14.99 -5.84
C GLY A 504 15.67 15.54 -5.89
N ALA A 505 15.45 16.57 -6.69
CA ALA A 505 14.17 17.27 -6.75
C ALA A 505 13.90 17.91 -8.11
N MET A 506 12.67 18.36 -8.27
CA MET A 506 12.23 19.25 -9.32
C MET A 506 11.85 20.60 -8.72
N LEU A 507 12.32 21.68 -9.33
CA LEU A 507 11.84 23.02 -9.06
C LEU A 507 11.05 23.51 -10.26
N LEU A 508 9.84 24.00 -10.03
CA LEU A 508 9.06 24.68 -11.05
C LEU A 508 9.19 26.17 -10.90
N VAL A 509 9.46 26.83 -12.01
CA VAL A 509 9.47 28.28 -12.09
C VAL A 509 8.55 28.72 -13.23
N ARG A 510 7.81 29.82 -13.04
CA ARG A 510 6.94 30.34 -14.11
C ARG A 510 7.81 30.71 -15.31
N LYS A 511 7.46 30.23 -16.50
CA LYS A 511 8.26 30.42 -17.73
C LYS A 511 8.52 31.91 -18.02
N SER A 512 7.50 32.77 -17.85
CA SER A 512 7.62 34.22 -18.06
C SER A 512 8.64 34.89 -17.12
N ASP A 513 8.87 34.32 -15.94
CA ASP A 513 9.78 34.90 -14.96
C ASP A 513 11.24 34.62 -15.25
N VAL A 514 11.51 33.59 -16.06
CA VAL A 514 12.87 33.07 -16.32
C VAL A 514 13.34 33.21 -17.77
N SER A 515 12.48 33.63 -18.69
CA SER A 515 12.86 33.86 -20.10
C SER A 515 14.02 34.85 -20.20
N GLY A 516 15.11 34.41 -20.81
CA GLY A 516 16.32 35.20 -20.99
C GLY A 516 17.13 35.48 -19.71
N LYS A 517 16.87 34.76 -18.62
CA LYS A 517 17.51 34.94 -17.31
C LYS A 517 18.23 33.70 -16.84
N ARG A 518 19.41 33.85 -16.20
CA ARG A 518 19.98 32.77 -15.43
C ARG A 518 19.27 32.66 -14.06
N LEU A 519 19.26 31.46 -13.50
CA LEU A 519 18.74 31.22 -12.15
C LEU A 519 19.89 31.01 -11.17
N GLU A 520 19.69 31.51 -9.96
CA GLU A 520 20.55 31.23 -8.81
C GLU A 520 19.69 30.66 -7.67
N LEU A 521 20.11 29.52 -7.15
CA LEU A 521 19.45 28.79 -6.07
C LEU A 521 20.47 28.47 -4.99
N ASP A 522 20.04 28.60 -3.74
CA ASP A 522 20.84 28.16 -2.60
C ASP A 522 20.45 26.71 -2.27
N ILE A 523 21.37 25.78 -2.53
CA ILE A 523 21.19 24.35 -2.33
C ILE A 523 22.31 23.86 -1.41
N GLN A 524 21.95 23.23 -0.30
CA GLN A 524 22.89 22.65 0.68
C GLN A 524 23.99 23.66 1.11
N GLY A 525 23.59 24.91 1.35
CA GLY A 525 24.52 25.97 1.81
C GLY A 525 25.43 26.55 0.73
N SER A 526 25.21 26.20 -0.56
CA SER A 526 25.96 26.74 -1.68
C SER A 526 25.03 27.32 -2.74
N THR A 527 25.37 28.48 -3.28
CA THR A 527 24.66 29.05 -4.42
C THR A 527 25.02 28.29 -5.70
N ARG A 528 24.01 27.74 -6.35
CA ARG A 528 24.14 27.08 -7.67
C ARG A 528 23.53 27.97 -8.75
N THR A 529 24.15 27.97 -9.89
CA THR A 529 23.74 28.80 -11.04
C THR A 529 23.35 27.92 -12.21
N LEU A 530 22.19 28.20 -12.80
CA LEU A 530 21.73 27.60 -14.05
C LEU A 530 21.70 28.68 -15.14
N ALA A 531 22.52 28.48 -16.17
CA ALA A 531 22.68 29.43 -17.26
C ALA A 531 21.39 29.64 -18.07
N TYR A 532 21.34 30.73 -18.82
CA TYR A 532 20.24 31.00 -19.78
C TYR A 532 20.09 29.83 -20.77
N GLN A 533 18.87 29.62 -21.22
CA GLN A 533 18.59 28.83 -22.42
C GLN A 533 18.03 29.70 -23.53
#